data_14f4587ac4eb323a225130d415cb4a27
#
_entry.id   14f4587ac4eb323a225130d415cb4a27
#
_cell.length_a   1.000
_cell.length_b   1.000
_cell.length_c   1.000
_cell.angle_alpha   90.00
_cell.angle_beta   90.00
_cell.angle_gamma   90.00
#
_symmetry.space_group_name_H-M   'P 1'
#
loop_
_entity.id
_entity.type
_entity.pdbx_description
1 polymer ?
#
loop_
_entity_poly.entity_id
_entity_poly.type
_entity_poly.pdbx_seq_one_letter_code
_entity_poly.pdbx_strand_id
1 'polypeptide(L)'
;MKSLLGVLALSLICSAPALAQEKHEAPPPHPPAHGPAPAKANAHPVENRNYVDKAGHPNAPHVHSNGKWIGHDTGKNDPHYHVDHPWAHGHFSGGFGPSHVWRIEGGNRERFWFGGFAFSIWPADFGFCDDWNWGTDQVVVYEDPDHDGLYLAYNVRLGTYCHVEYLGAV
;
A
#
# COMPACT_ATOMS: atom_id res chain seq x y z
N MET A 1 -4.99 -13.96 81.38
CA MET A 1 -5.16 -14.81 80.19
C MET A 1 -5.60 -13.93 79.04
N LYS A 2 -4.68 -13.59 78.15
CA LYS A 2 -4.93 -12.70 76.99
C LYS A 2 -4.63 -13.48 75.71
N SER A 3 -5.66 -13.81 74.96
CA SER A 3 -5.52 -14.50 73.67
C SER A 3 -5.16 -13.51 72.56
N LEU A 4 -4.06 -13.70 71.88
CA LEU A 4 -3.63 -12.98 70.67
C LEU A 4 -4.18 -13.71 69.46
N LEU A 5 -5.15 -13.11 68.75
CA LEU A 5 -5.53 -13.54 67.40
C LEU A 5 -4.58 -12.92 66.37
N GLY A 6 -3.81 -13.74 65.71
CA GLY A 6 -3.01 -13.32 64.57
C GLY A 6 -3.86 -13.33 63.28
N VAL A 7 -4.01 -12.18 62.65
CA VAL A 7 -4.61 -12.02 61.33
C VAL A 7 -3.54 -12.22 60.28
N LEU A 8 -3.65 -13.31 59.49
CA LEU A 8 -2.80 -13.62 58.35
C LEU A 8 -3.35 -12.88 57.14
N ALA A 9 -2.73 -11.79 56.72
CA ALA A 9 -3.07 -11.10 55.51
C ALA A 9 -2.45 -11.79 54.31
N LEU A 10 -3.29 -12.44 53.50
CA LEU A 10 -2.88 -13.08 52.24
C LEU A 10 -2.87 -12.01 51.13
N SER A 11 -1.66 -11.58 50.80
CA SER A 11 -1.45 -10.62 49.69
C SER A 11 -1.55 -11.36 48.35
N LEU A 12 -2.67 -11.19 47.66
CA LEU A 12 -2.87 -11.72 46.28
C LEU A 12 -2.15 -10.77 45.31
N ILE A 13 -0.98 -11.20 44.84
CA ILE A 13 -0.24 -10.47 43.78
C ILE A 13 -0.91 -10.82 42.45
N CYS A 14 -1.79 -9.96 41.97
CA CYS A 14 -2.29 -10.01 40.59
C CYS A 14 -1.16 -9.57 39.64
N SER A 15 -0.42 -10.54 39.11
CA SER A 15 0.44 -10.30 37.93
C SER A 15 -0.45 -10.17 36.71
N ALA A 16 -0.76 -8.91 36.32
CA ALA A 16 -1.34 -8.62 35.04
C ALA A 16 -0.33 -9.01 33.93
N PRO A 17 -0.71 -9.80 32.92
CA PRO A 17 0.15 -9.98 31.76
C PRO A 17 0.30 -8.62 31.08
N ALA A 18 1.52 -8.09 31.01
CA ALA A 18 1.85 -7.00 30.15
C ALA A 18 1.63 -7.51 28.70
N LEU A 19 0.50 -7.16 28.10
CA LEU A 19 0.31 -7.29 26.67
C LEU A 19 1.37 -6.37 26.05
N ALA A 20 2.44 -6.96 25.55
CA ALA A 20 3.38 -6.26 24.69
C ALA A 20 2.57 -5.78 23.49
N GLN A 21 2.22 -4.50 23.48
CA GLN A 21 1.65 -3.84 22.34
C GLN A 21 2.73 -3.83 21.27
N GLU A 22 2.65 -4.79 20.32
CA GLU A 22 3.48 -4.76 19.13
C GLU A 22 3.28 -3.39 18.48
N LYS A 23 4.38 -2.66 18.39
CA LYS A 23 4.42 -1.34 17.79
C LYS A 23 4.09 -1.52 16.32
N HIS A 24 2.86 -1.19 15.91
CA HIS A 24 2.48 -1.19 14.50
C HIS A 24 3.46 -0.28 13.75
N GLU A 25 4.12 -0.83 12.75
CA GLU A 25 4.93 -0.04 11.84
C GLU A 25 3.95 0.81 11.02
N ALA A 26 3.88 2.11 11.34
CA ALA A 26 3.07 3.04 10.56
C ALA A 26 3.60 3.07 9.10
N PRO A 27 2.73 3.33 8.10
CA PRO A 27 3.18 3.60 6.74
C PRO A 27 4.28 4.66 6.75
N PRO A 28 5.26 4.59 5.81
CA PRO A 28 6.34 5.55 5.79
C PRO A 28 5.79 6.96 5.61
N PRO A 29 6.28 7.95 6.38
CA PRO A 29 5.83 9.33 6.26
C PRO A 29 6.25 10.00 4.95
N HIS A 30 7.12 9.34 4.16
CA HIS A 30 7.66 9.84 2.91
C HIS A 30 7.54 8.78 1.82
N PRO A 31 7.32 9.20 0.54
CA PRO A 31 7.31 8.29 -0.60
C PRO A 31 8.62 7.49 -0.67
N PRO A 32 8.57 6.21 -1.06
CA PRO A 32 9.77 5.39 -1.26
C PRO A 32 10.71 6.03 -2.29
N ALA A 33 12.01 5.95 -2.05
CA ALA A 33 13.01 6.52 -2.97
C ALA A 33 12.99 5.85 -4.36
N HIS A 34 12.64 4.55 -4.39
CA HIS A 34 12.61 3.74 -5.60
C HIS A 34 11.30 2.96 -5.69
N GLY A 35 10.86 2.67 -6.91
CA GLY A 35 9.80 1.72 -7.19
C GLY A 35 10.18 0.29 -6.79
N PRO A 36 9.27 -0.67 -6.94
CA PRO A 36 9.56 -2.06 -6.63
C PRO A 36 10.60 -2.63 -7.60
N ALA A 37 11.39 -3.57 -7.11
CA ALA A 37 12.24 -4.36 -7.99
C ALA A 37 11.37 -5.34 -8.80
N PRO A 38 11.83 -5.76 -9.99
CA PRO A 38 11.18 -6.83 -10.74
C PRO A 38 11.02 -8.08 -9.90
N ALA A 39 9.89 -8.77 -10.07
CA ALA A 39 9.66 -10.05 -9.43
C ALA A 39 10.72 -11.08 -9.88
N LYS A 40 11.00 -12.04 -9.02
CA LYS A 40 11.92 -13.14 -9.36
C LYS A 40 11.36 -13.94 -10.54
N ALA A 41 12.22 -14.43 -11.41
CA ALA A 41 11.86 -15.13 -12.64
C ALA A 41 10.86 -16.30 -12.43
N ASN A 42 10.81 -16.89 -11.22
CA ASN A 42 9.91 -17.97 -10.85
C ASN A 42 8.76 -17.52 -9.94
N ALA A 43 8.47 -16.22 -9.87
CA ALA A 43 7.33 -15.75 -9.10
C ALA A 43 6.03 -16.28 -9.73
N HIS A 44 5.16 -16.78 -8.86
CA HIS A 44 3.83 -17.26 -9.24
C HIS A 44 2.79 -16.23 -8.83
N PRO A 45 1.69 -16.08 -9.58
CA PRO A 45 0.58 -15.24 -9.17
C PRO A 45 0.10 -15.61 -7.77
N VAL A 46 -0.20 -14.59 -6.96
CA VAL A 46 -0.76 -14.82 -5.63
C VAL A 46 -2.24 -15.15 -5.78
N GLU A 47 -2.60 -16.41 -5.61
CA GLU A 47 -3.99 -16.88 -5.73
C GLU A 47 -4.89 -16.24 -4.65
N ASN A 48 -4.34 -16.03 -3.46
CA ASN A 48 -5.05 -15.44 -2.33
C ASN A 48 -4.47 -14.06 -2.06
N ARG A 49 -5.19 -13.01 -2.49
CA ARG A 49 -4.75 -11.61 -2.40
C ARG A 49 -4.85 -11.08 -0.96
N ASN A 50 -4.10 -11.70 -0.06
CA ASN A 50 -3.95 -11.26 1.33
C ASN A 50 -2.56 -10.63 1.50
N TYR A 51 -2.53 -9.35 1.74
CA TYR A 51 -1.32 -8.54 1.91
C TYR A 51 -1.00 -8.20 3.37
N VAL A 52 -1.77 -8.72 4.32
CA VAL A 52 -1.48 -8.59 5.76
C VAL A 52 -0.26 -9.44 6.10
N ASP A 53 0.90 -8.84 6.12
CA ASP A 53 2.18 -9.50 6.43
C ASP A 53 2.56 -9.38 7.92
N LYS A 54 1.95 -8.41 8.63
CA LYS A 54 2.09 -8.21 10.08
C LYS A 54 0.76 -7.75 10.68
N ALA A 55 0.61 -7.97 12.00
CA ALA A 55 -0.55 -7.48 12.72
C ALA A 55 -0.70 -5.95 12.58
N GLY A 56 -1.89 -5.50 12.18
CA GLY A 56 -2.22 -4.09 11.98
C GLY A 56 -1.78 -3.46 10.65
N HIS A 57 -1.12 -4.22 9.78
CA HIS A 57 -0.85 -3.77 8.42
C HIS A 57 -2.11 -3.84 7.54
N PRO A 58 -2.23 -2.95 6.54
CA PRO A 58 -3.40 -2.94 5.66
C PRO A 58 -3.47 -4.22 4.83
N ASN A 59 -4.67 -4.71 4.56
CA ASN A 59 -4.87 -5.77 3.59
C ASN A 59 -4.91 -5.20 2.15
N ALA A 60 -3.87 -4.48 1.79
CA ALA A 60 -3.66 -3.88 0.48
C ALA A 60 -2.17 -3.88 0.15
N PRO A 61 -1.78 -3.82 -1.12
CA PRO A 61 -0.40 -3.58 -1.51
C PRO A 61 0.14 -2.31 -0.83
N HIS A 62 1.27 -2.41 -0.15
CA HIS A 62 1.81 -1.31 0.66
C HIS A 62 3.33 -1.32 0.71
N VAL A 63 3.92 -0.25 1.22
CA VAL A 63 5.37 -0.11 1.34
C VAL A 63 5.76 0.07 2.79
N HIS A 64 6.75 -0.69 3.24
CA HIS A 64 7.33 -0.54 4.57
C HIS A 64 8.25 0.67 4.65
N SER A 65 8.50 1.16 5.87
CA SER A 65 9.41 2.27 6.14
C SER A 65 10.86 2.04 5.67
N ASN A 66 11.26 0.78 5.50
CA ASN A 66 12.56 0.40 4.94
C ASN A 66 12.58 0.36 3.40
N GLY A 67 11.50 0.77 2.72
CA GLY A 67 11.37 0.78 1.27
C GLY A 67 11.00 -0.57 0.64
N LYS A 68 10.64 -1.59 1.46
CA LYS A 68 10.19 -2.88 0.93
C LYS A 68 8.74 -2.76 0.43
N TRP A 69 8.52 -3.11 -0.83
CA TRP A 69 7.21 -3.19 -1.47
C TRP A 69 6.58 -4.55 -1.18
N ILE A 70 5.39 -4.57 -0.62
CA ILE A 70 4.61 -5.78 -0.33
C ILE A 70 3.49 -5.88 -1.36
N GLY A 71 3.36 -7.03 -1.99
CA GLY A 71 2.34 -7.29 -3.00
C GLY A 71 2.79 -7.13 -4.45
N HIS A 72 4.06 -6.77 -4.68
CA HIS A 72 4.65 -6.67 -6.01
C HIS A 72 5.67 -7.81 -6.26
N ASP A 73 5.23 -9.04 -6.09
CA ASP A 73 6.07 -10.25 -6.24
C ASP A 73 5.43 -11.30 -7.17
N THR A 74 4.40 -10.91 -7.92
CA THR A 74 3.63 -11.80 -8.78
C THR A 74 4.20 -11.93 -10.20
N GLY A 75 4.93 -10.91 -10.67
CA GLY A 75 5.68 -10.92 -11.94
C GLY A 75 4.83 -10.87 -13.20
N LYS A 76 5.53 -10.87 -14.34
CA LYS A 76 4.97 -10.66 -15.69
C LYS A 76 3.88 -11.64 -16.11
N ASN A 77 3.78 -12.77 -15.43
CA ASN A 77 2.81 -13.82 -15.76
C ASN A 77 1.53 -13.74 -14.92
N ASP A 78 1.35 -12.71 -14.09
CA ASP A 78 0.12 -12.55 -13.33
C ASP A 78 -1.03 -12.13 -14.25
N PRO A 79 -2.04 -12.98 -14.45
CA PRO A 79 -3.16 -12.68 -15.34
C PRO A 79 -4.03 -11.51 -14.86
N HIS A 80 -3.89 -11.09 -13.59
CA HIS A 80 -4.64 -9.95 -13.05
C HIS A 80 -4.13 -8.60 -13.61
N TYR A 81 -2.91 -8.56 -14.15
CA TYR A 81 -2.25 -7.34 -14.60
C TYR A 81 -1.84 -7.38 -16.07
N HIS A 82 -2.62 -8.09 -16.87
CA HIS A 82 -2.41 -8.13 -18.31
C HIS A 82 -3.20 -7.00 -19.00
N VAL A 83 -2.51 -6.16 -19.76
CA VAL A 83 -3.10 -5.09 -20.58
C VAL A 83 -3.05 -5.49 -22.03
N ASP A 84 -4.22 -5.58 -22.70
CA ASP A 84 -4.31 -6.02 -24.10
C ASP A 84 -3.62 -5.07 -25.09
N HIS A 85 -3.68 -3.76 -24.78
CA HIS A 85 -3.08 -2.71 -25.60
C HIS A 85 -2.21 -1.80 -24.74
N PRO A 86 -1.02 -2.26 -24.30
CA PRO A 86 -0.12 -1.44 -23.51
C PRO A 86 0.17 -0.11 -24.21
N TRP A 87 0.17 0.96 -23.45
CA TRP A 87 0.48 2.30 -23.94
C TRP A 87 -0.49 2.89 -24.97
N ALA A 88 -1.76 2.43 -24.98
CA ALA A 88 -2.78 2.93 -25.90
C ALA A 88 -2.96 4.46 -25.86
N HIS A 89 -2.68 5.06 -24.70
CA HIS A 89 -2.74 6.53 -24.47
C HIS A 89 -1.36 7.18 -24.39
N GLY A 90 -0.31 6.48 -24.84
CA GLY A 90 1.08 6.91 -24.70
C GLY A 90 1.68 6.65 -23.33
N HIS A 91 2.88 7.20 -23.11
CA HIS A 91 3.59 7.07 -21.84
C HIS A 91 3.36 8.29 -20.95
N PHE A 92 3.23 8.07 -19.65
CA PHE A 92 3.20 9.15 -18.68
C PHE A 92 4.52 9.91 -18.67
N SER A 93 4.45 11.22 -18.79
CA SER A 93 5.60 12.12 -18.90
C SER A 93 5.73 13.11 -17.73
N GLY A 94 4.89 12.98 -16.70
CA GLY A 94 4.86 13.92 -15.57
C GLY A 94 5.98 13.74 -14.56
N GLY A 95 6.78 12.66 -14.70
CA GLY A 95 7.88 12.33 -13.80
C GLY A 95 7.54 11.29 -12.75
N PHE A 96 8.56 10.55 -12.33
CA PHE A 96 8.45 9.43 -11.41
C PHE A 96 9.17 9.68 -10.09
N GLY A 97 8.72 8.95 -9.07
CA GLY A 97 9.37 8.91 -7.76
C GLY A 97 9.11 10.14 -6.89
N PRO A 98 9.77 10.20 -5.73
CA PRO A 98 9.42 11.13 -4.64
C PRO A 98 9.68 12.60 -4.94
N SER A 99 10.40 12.94 -6.01
CA SER A 99 10.55 14.32 -6.49
C SER A 99 9.30 14.87 -7.17
N HIS A 100 8.31 14.02 -7.48
CA HIS A 100 7.08 14.37 -8.18
C HIS A 100 5.86 13.91 -7.35
N VAL A 101 5.56 14.67 -6.31
CA VAL A 101 4.37 14.43 -5.48
C VAL A 101 3.21 15.24 -6.06
N TRP A 102 2.17 14.53 -6.47
CA TRP A 102 0.97 15.11 -7.09
C TRP A 102 -0.19 15.08 -6.12
N ARG A 103 -0.98 16.16 -6.09
CA ARG A 103 -2.26 16.15 -5.39
C ARG A 103 -3.35 15.68 -6.37
N ILE A 104 -4.16 14.70 -5.96
CA ILE A 104 -5.36 14.32 -6.72
C ILE A 104 -6.32 15.52 -6.71
N GLU A 105 -6.77 15.92 -7.90
CA GLU A 105 -7.62 17.09 -8.14
C GLU A 105 -9.09 16.72 -8.26
N GLY A 106 -9.41 15.43 -8.36
CA GLY A 106 -10.78 14.92 -8.43
C GLY A 106 -10.88 13.54 -9.06
N GLY A 107 -12.12 13.08 -9.22
CA GLY A 107 -12.44 11.80 -9.85
C GLY A 107 -12.86 10.70 -8.89
N ASN A 108 -12.61 9.49 -9.32
CA ASN A 108 -12.86 8.24 -8.60
C ASN A 108 -11.91 7.16 -9.10
N ARG A 109 -12.05 5.90 -8.66
CA ARG A 109 -11.18 4.79 -9.08
C ARG A 109 -11.21 4.49 -10.58
N GLU A 110 -12.30 4.80 -11.28
CA GLU A 110 -12.42 4.55 -12.72
C GLU A 110 -11.76 5.66 -13.55
N ARG A 111 -11.69 6.86 -13.02
CA ARG A 111 -10.97 7.98 -13.61
C ARG A 111 -10.66 9.04 -12.57
N PHE A 112 -9.38 9.32 -12.35
CA PHE A 112 -8.91 10.44 -11.52
C PHE A 112 -7.82 11.21 -12.26
N TRP A 113 -7.52 12.42 -11.78
CA TRP A 113 -6.56 13.28 -12.45
C TRP A 113 -5.76 14.12 -11.47
N PHE A 114 -4.57 14.49 -11.90
CA PHE A 114 -3.67 15.40 -11.23
C PHE A 114 -2.70 16.00 -12.25
N GLY A 115 -2.32 17.28 -12.09
CA GLY A 115 -1.30 17.94 -12.91
C GLY A 115 -1.55 17.90 -14.43
N GLY A 116 -2.81 17.81 -14.86
CA GLY A 116 -3.18 17.68 -16.27
C GLY A 116 -3.08 16.26 -16.84
N PHE A 117 -2.91 15.25 -16.03
CA PHE A 117 -2.83 13.83 -16.42
C PHE A 117 -4.01 13.05 -15.85
N ALA A 118 -4.60 12.16 -16.64
CA ALA A 118 -5.67 11.26 -16.21
C ALA A 118 -5.18 9.83 -16.07
N PHE A 119 -5.72 9.15 -15.05
CA PHE A 119 -5.44 7.75 -14.74
C PHE A 119 -6.73 7.02 -14.36
N SER A 120 -6.71 5.69 -14.46
CA SER A 120 -7.66 4.79 -13.79
C SER A 120 -6.91 3.84 -12.88
N ILE A 121 -7.50 3.46 -11.76
CA ILE A 121 -7.03 2.30 -11.01
C ILE A 121 -7.27 1.06 -11.86
N TRP A 122 -6.31 0.14 -11.88
CA TRP A 122 -6.50 -1.12 -12.57
C TRP A 122 -7.61 -1.97 -11.91
N PRO A 123 -8.55 -2.57 -12.65
CA PRO A 123 -9.73 -3.19 -12.07
C PRO A 123 -9.45 -4.23 -10.99
N ALA A 124 -8.34 -4.97 -11.12
CA ALA A 124 -7.93 -5.94 -10.11
C ALA A 124 -7.59 -5.32 -8.74
N ASP A 125 -7.33 -4.03 -8.68
CA ASP A 125 -6.96 -3.29 -7.47
C ASP A 125 -8.08 -2.40 -6.91
N PHE A 126 -9.28 -2.43 -7.49
CA PHE A 126 -10.39 -1.55 -7.06
C PHE A 126 -10.69 -1.63 -5.56
N GLY A 127 -10.58 -2.82 -4.95
CA GLY A 127 -10.78 -2.99 -3.52
C GLY A 127 -9.67 -2.43 -2.63
N PHE A 128 -8.54 -1.99 -3.20
CA PHE A 128 -7.41 -1.47 -2.42
C PHE A 128 -7.35 0.05 -2.36
N CYS A 129 -8.26 0.73 -3.05
CA CYS A 129 -8.34 2.19 -3.10
C CYS A 129 -9.61 2.76 -2.45
N ASP A 130 -10.37 1.97 -1.70
CA ASP A 130 -11.62 2.41 -1.09
C ASP A 130 -11.42 3.57 -0.10
N ASP A 131 -10.27 3.62 0.58
CA ASP A 131 -9.92 4.67 1.53
C ASP A 131 -9.23 5.90 0.89
N TRP A 132 -9.13 5.96 -0.44
CA TRP A 132 -8.52 7.09 -1.13
C TRP A 132 -9.46 8.32 -1.15
N ASN A 133 -8.89 9.48 -0.85
CA ASN A 133 -9.60 10.76 -0.90
C ASN A 133 -9.33 11.47 -2.24
N TRP A 134 -10.22 11.28 -3.20
CA TRP A 134 -10.09 11.69 -4.60
C TRP A 134 -9.98 13.21 -4.86
N GLY A 135 -9.94 14.05 -3.88
CA GLY A 135 -9.76 15.51 -4.03
C GLY A 135 -8.65 16.07 -3.15
N THR A 136 -8.01 15.23 -2.32
CA THR A 136 -7.07 15.73 -1.31
C THR A 136 -5.82 14.88 -1.14
N ASP A 137 -5.88 13.58 -1.43
CA ASP A 137 -4.72 12.71 -1.27
C ASP A 137 -3.59 13.10 -2.23
N GLN A 138 -2.39 12.82 -1.79
CA GLN A 138 -1.19 12.96 -2.59
C GLN A 138 -0.75 11.59 -3.10
N VAL A 139 -0.31 11.56 -4.36
CA VAL A 139 0.19 10.36 -5.01
C VAL A 139 1.56 10.60 -5.62
N VAL A 140 2.33 9.53 -5.68
CA VAL A 140 3.58 9.46 -6.43
C VAL A 140 3.48 8.30 -7.40
N VAL A 141 3.86 8.55 -8.65
CA VAL A 141 3.84 7.52 -9.69
C VAL A 141 5.20 6.85 -9.77
N TYR A 142 5.21 5.53 -9.88
CA TYR A 142 6.38 4.72 -10.15
C TYR A 142 6.15 3.88 -11.40
N GLU A 143 7.22 3.55 -12.11
CA GLU A 143 7.15 2.55 -13.17
C GLU A 143 6.83 1.18 -12.57
N ASP A 144 5.99 0.43 -13.26
CA ASP A 144 5.80 -0.99 -12.95
C ASP A 144 6.80 -1.81 -13.76
N PRO A 145 7.78 -2.47 -13.14
CA PRO A 145 8.81 -3.19 -13.87
C PRO A 145 8.34 -4.53 -14.45
N ASP A 146 7.15 -4.97 -14.09
CA ASP A 146 6.64 -6.30 -14.44
C ASP A 146 5.43 -6.28 -15.38
N HIS A 147 4.64 -5.19 -15.42
CA HIS A 147 3.38 -5.18 -16.16
C HIS A 147 3.35 -4.03 -17.17
N ASP A 148 3.66 -4.35 -18.42
CA ASP A 148 3.67 -3.40 -19.53
C ASP A 148 2.33 -2.70 -19.68
N GLY A 149 2.32 -1.36 -19.73
CA GLY A 149 1.12 -0.53 -19.84
C GLY A 149 0.58 -0.03 -18.50
N LEU A 150 1.07 -0.57 -17.39
CA LEU A 150 0.69 -0.13 -16.05
C LEU A 150 1.80 0.68 -15.37
N TYR A 151 1.38 1.47 -14.42
CA TYR A 151 2.21 2.17 -13.46
C TYR A 151 1.74 1.85 -12.04
N LEU A 152 2.48 2.29 -11.04
CA LEU A 152 2.08 2.18 -9.63
C LEU A 152 1.82 3.58 -9.08
N ALA A 153 0.61 3.83 -8.59
CA ALA A 153 0.28 5.04 -7.86
C ALA A 153 0.36 4.77 -6.36
N TYR A 154 1.37 5.36 -5.71
CA TYR A 154 1.57 5.28 -4.27
C TYR A 154 0.82 6.42 -3.57
N ASN A 155 -0.10 6.07 -2.66
CA ASN A 155 -0.81 7.04 -1.83
C ASN A 155 0.04 7.42 -0.61
N VAL A 156 0.47 8.67 -0.56
CA VAL A 156 1.39 9.16 0.49
C VAL A 156 0.78 9.09 1.88
N ARG A 157 -0.52 9.36 2.03
CA ARG A 157 -1.21 9.33 3.33
C ARG A 157 -1.34 7.90 3.87
N LEU A 158 -1.65 6.94 2.99
CA LEU A 158 -1.96 5.57 3.38
C LEU A 158 -0.73 4.66 3.40
N GLY A 159 0.32 5.00 2.64
CA GLY A 159 1.45 4.10 2.42
C GLY A 159 1.11 2.88 1.56
N THR A 160 -0.07 2.87 0.95
CA THR A 160 -0.54 1.82 0.03
C THR A 160 -0.35 2.24 -1.41
N TYR A 161 -0.38 1.28 -2.33
CA TYR A 161 -0.32 1.57 -3.76
C TYR A 161 -1.28 0.69 -4.55
N CYS A 162 -1.63 1.17 -5.74
CA CYS A 162 -2.44 0.42 -6.71
C CYS A 162 -1.77 0.49 -8.08
N HIS A 163 -2.00 -0.55 -8.89
CA HIS A 163 -1.70 -0.46 -10.32
C HIS A 163 -2.66 0.52 -10.98
N VAL A 164 -2.14 1.33 -11.86
CA VAL A 164 -2.91 2.35 -12.59
C VAL A 164 -2.56 2.32 -14.07
N GLU A 165 -3.55 2.60 -14.90
CA GLU A 165 -3.39 2.84 -16.32
C GLU A 165 -3.41 4.34 -16.60
N TYR A 166 -2.50 4.80 -17.44
CA TYR A 166 -2.49 6.19 -17.92
C TYR A 166 -3.51 6.38 -19.04
N LEU A 167 -4.38 7.35 -18.90
CA LEU A 167 -5.48 7.66 -19.84
C LEU A 167 -5.21 8.90 -20.71
N GLY A 168 -3.99 9.43 -20.68
CA GLY A 168 -3.62 10.60 -21.46
C GLY A 168 -3.70 11.91 -20.67
N ALA A 169 -3.50 13.02 -21.37
CA ALA A 169 -3.68 14.36 -20.83
C ALA A 169 -5.17 14.70 -20.69
N VAL A 170 -5.49 15.58 -19.72
CA VAL A 170 -6.85 16.10 -19.47
C VAL A 170 -7.07 17.38 -20.25
#